data_5f586b737762694b6492c244b66c99ea
#
_entry.id   5f586b737762694b6492c244b66c99ea
#
_cell.length_a   1.000
_cell.length_b   1.000
_cell.length_c   1.000
_cell.angle_alpha   90.00
_cell.angle_beta   90.00
_cell.angle_gamma   90.00
#
_symmetry.space_group_name_H-M   'P 1'
#
loop_
_entity.id
_entity.type
_entity.pdbx_description
1 polymer ?
#
loop_
_entity_poly.entity_id
_entity_poly.type
_entity_poly.pdbx_seq_one_letter_code
_entity_poly.pdbx_strand_id
1 'polypeptide(L)'
;FARSCFNYALETKQDIWFSTKDTISKKYDHRFKDIFNEIFETEYKEKFAQANIEYFYTLIDDAVARVIRSKGGYIWACKNYDGDVMSDMVATAFGSLAMMTSVLVSPDGVYEYEAAHGTVQRHYYKHLKGEKTSTNSMATLFAWTGALRKRGELDNLPELIDFADKLEKATITTIEDGV
;
A
#
# COMPACT_ATOMS: atom_id res chain seq x y z
N PHE A 1 6.03 -12.57 4.71
CA PHE A 1 5.65 -11.67 3.63
C PHE A 1 4.65 -12.33 2.67
N ALA A 2 4.94 -13.48 2.06
CA ALA A 2 4.03 -14.12 1.10
C ALA A 2 2.63 -14.38 1.68
N ARG A 3 2.55 -14.94 2.91
CA ARG A 3 1.27 -15.16 3.59
C ARG A 3 0.51 -13.87 3.87
N SER A 4 1.19 -12.79 4.29
CA SER A 4 0.55 -11.48 4.46
C SER A 4 -0.06 -10.99 3.15
N CYS A 5 0.68 -11.09 2.04
CA CYS A 5 0.17 -10.71 0.72
C CYS A 5 -1.05 -11.52 0.30
N PHE A 6 -0.99 -12.84 0.44
CA PHE A 6 -2.10 -13.73 0.04
C PHE A 6 -3.33 -13.58 0.93
N ASN A 7 -3.15 -13.40 2.24
CA ASN A 7 -4.26 -13.13 3.15
C ASN A 7 -4.94 -11.81 2.81
N TYR A 8 -4.17 -10.77 2.55
CA TYR A 8 -4.70 -9.47 2.16
C TYR A 8 -5.42 -9.52 0.81
N ALA A 9 -4.90 -10.28 -0.16
CA ALA A 9 -5.57 -10.50 -1.45
C ALA A 9 -6.94 -11.19 -1.28
N LEU A 10 -7.04 -12.18 -0.40
CA LEU A 10 -8.30 -12.84 -0.08
C LEU A 10 -9.29 -11.92 0.65
N GLU A 11 -8.80 -11.11 1.61
CA GLU A 11 -9.61 -10.13 2.35
C GLU A 11 -10.21 -9.08 1.41
N THR A 12 -9.39 -8.53 0.52
CA THR A 12 -9.80 -7.47 -0.41
C THR A 12 -10.43 -7.98 -1.71
N LYS A 13 -10.38 -9.29 -1.95
CA LYS A 13 -10.84 -9.95 -3.19
C LYS A 13 -10.18 -9.35 -4.44
N GLN A 14 -8.88 -9.14 -4.38
CA GLN A 14 -8.08 -8.61 -5.46
C GLN A 14 -7.07 -9.62 -5.95
N ASP A 15 -6.81 -9.61 -7.26
CA ASP A 15 -5.69 -10.35 -7.84
C ASP A 15 -4.37 -9.88 -7.23
N ILE A 16 -3.36 -10.74 -7.26
CA ILE A 16 -2.04 -10.39 -6.77
C ILE A 16 -0.98 -10.65 -7.83
N TRP A 17 -0.20 -9.62 -8.13
CA TRP A 17 0.99 -9.70 -8.95
C TRP A 17 2.22 -9.66 -8.07
N PHE A 18 3.06 -10.65 -8.14
CA PHE A 18 4.37 -10.64 -7.49
C PHE A 18 5.47 -10.47 -8.52
N SER A 19 6.40 -9.56 -8.27
CA SER A 19 7.49 -9.30 -9.20
C SER A 19 8.85 -9.19 -8.51
N THR A 20 9.85 -9.71 -9.21
CA THR A 20 11.27 -9.62 -8.84
C THR A 20 12.12 -9.56 -10.11
N LYS A 21 13.43 -9.43 -9.97
CA LYS A 21 14.37 -9.56 -11.10
C LYS A 21 15.22 -10.81 -10.97
N ASP A 22 14.59 -11.98 -10.91
CA ASP A 22 15.27 -13.28 -10.71
C ASP A 22 16.24 -13.65 -11.84
N THR A 23 16.09 -13.06 -13.02
CA THR A 23 17.02 -13.22 -14.14
C THR A 23 18.39 -12.59 -13.87
N ILE A 24 18.46 -11.57 -13.01
CA ILE A 24 19.69 -10.87 -12.61
C ILE A 24 20.08 -11.26 -11.20
N SER A 25 19.18 -11.08 -10.23
CA SER A 25 19.41 -11.46 -8.83
C SER A 25 19.04 -12.92 -8.58
N LYS A 26 19.79 -13.82 -9.22
CA LYS A 26 19.47 -15.26 -9.28
C LYS A 26 19.39 -15.95 -7.92
N LYS A 27 20.12 -15.45 -6.91
CA LYS A 27 20.16 -16.08 -5.58
C LYS A 27 18.99 -15.67 -4.70
N TYR A 28 18.77 -14.37 -4.54
CA TYR A 28 17.77 -13.86 -3.59
C TYR A 28 16.40 -13.74 -4.25
N ASP A 29 16.30 -13.12 -5.41
CA ASP A 29 15.02 -12.91 -6.09
C ASP A 29 14.40 -14.24 -6.54
N HIS A 30 15.22 -15.16 -6.99
CA HIS A 30 14.78 -16.51 -7.33
C HIS A 30 14.22 -17.23 -6.10
N ARG A 31 14.89 -17.12 -4.94
CA ARG A 31 14.40 -17.72 -3.70
C ARG A 31 13.08 -17.12 -3.22
N PHE A 32 12.89 -15.80 -3.35
CA PHE A 32 11.60 -15.17 -3.08
C PHE A 32 10.49 -15.71 -3.97
N LYS A 33 10.75 -15.85 -5.27
CA LYS A 33 9.82 -16.43 -6.23
C LYS A 33 9.44 -17.86 -5.85
N ASP A 34 10.44 -18.69 -5.53
CA ASP A 34 10.22 -20.09 -5.14
C ASP A 34 9.34 -20.18 -3.88
N ILE A 35 9.62 -19.36 -2.86
CA ILE A 35 8.83 -19.33 -1.62
C ILE A 35 7.39 -18.90 -1.89
N PHE A 36 7.18 -17.84 -2.68
CA PHE A 36 5.83 -17.41 -3.05
C PHE A 36 5.08 -18.53 -3.77
N ASN A 37 5.71 -19.17 -4.73
CA ASN A 37 5.10 -20.24 -5.49
C ASN A 37 4.79 -21.48 -4.62
N GLU A 38 5.73 -21.89 -3.78
CA GLU A 38 5.56 -23.02 -2.84
C GLU A 38 4.37 -22.76 -1.90
N ILE A 39 4.31 -21.60 -1.25
CA ILE A 39 3.23 -21.23 -0.33
C ILE A 39 1.90 -21.13 -1.09
N PHE A 40 1.89 -20.55 -2.28
CA PHE A 40 0.68 -20.47 -3.09
C PHE A 40 0.13 -21.84 -3.42
N GLU A 41 0.95 -22.71 -4.00
CA GLU A 41 0.53 -24.05 -4.42
C GLU A 41 0.05 -24.93 -3.27
N THR A 42 0.68 -24.80 -2.08
CA THR A 42 0.38 -25.67 -0.93
C THR A 42 -0.72 -25.15 -0.02
N GLU A 43 -0.91 -23.82 0.09
CA GLU A 43 -1.77 -23.23 1.11
C GLU A 43 -2.91 -22.36 0.55
N TYR A 44 -2.75 -21.79 -0.65
CA TYR A 44 -3.65 -20.74 -1.14
C TYR A 44 -4.36 -21.03 -2.44
N LYS A 45 -3.86 -21.92 -3.26
CA LYS A 45 -4.41 -22.20 -4.61
C LYS A 45 -5.92 -22.46 -4.63
N GLU A 46 -6.39 -23.32 -3.74
CA GLU A 46 -7.81 -23.64 -3.65
C GLU A 46 -8.64 -22.46 -3.14
N LYS A 47 -8.12 -21.70 -2.17
CA LYS A 47 -8.76 -20.50 -1.62
C LYS A 47 -8.91 -19.41 -2.67
N PHE A 48 -7.88 -19.20 -3.48
CA PHE A 48 -7.89 -18.24 -4.59
C PHE A 48 -8.87 -18.64 -5.67
N ALA A 49 -8.92 -19.91 -6.03
CA ALA A 49 -9.92 -20.44 -6.98
C ALA A 49 -11.36 -20.23 -6.47
N GLN A 50 -11.63 -20.48 -5.18
CA GLN A 50 -12.95 -20.24 -4.57
C GLN A 50 -13.31 -18.77 -4.52
N ALA A 51 -12.33 -17.88 -4.30
CA ALA A 51 -12.52 -16.43 -4.27
C ALA A 51 -12.57 -15.80 -5.67
N ASN A 52 -12.29 -16.56 -6.72
CA ASN A 52 -12.17 -16.11 -8.11
C ASN A 52 -11.17 -14.96 -8.27
N ILE A 53 -10.00 -15.10 -7.65
CA ILE A 53 -8.84 -14.18 -7.76
C ILE A 53 -7.60 -14.96 -8.22
N GLU A 54 -6.66 -14.25 -8.83
CA GLU A 54 -5.48 -14.86 -9.45
C GLU A 54 -4.18 -14.43 -8.75
N TYR A 55 -3.22 -15.35 -8.71
CA TYR A 55 -1.81 -15.07 -8.42
C TYR A 55 -1.00 -15.14 -9.70
N PHE A 56 -0.22 -14.08 -9.96
CA PHE A 56 0.59 -13.97 -11.15
C PHE A 56 2.01 -13.50 -10.80
N TYR A 57 3.02 -14.25 -11.27
CA TYR A 57 4.42 -13.83 -11.15
C TYR A 57 4.93 -13.27 -12.48
N THR A 58 5.67 -12.17 -12.42
CA THR A 58 6.34 -11.59 -13.60
C THR A 58 7.66 -10.92 -13.20
N LEU A 59 8.50 -10.61 -14.19
CA LEU A 59 9.70 -9.78 -13.94
C LEU A 59 9.31 -8.35 -13.64
N ILE A 60 10.08 -7.67 -12.78
CA ILE A 60 9.77 -6.30 -12.33
C ILE A 60 9.67 -5.31 -13.50
N ASP A 61 10.52 -5.40 -14.50
CA ASP A 61 10.50 -4.55 -15.69
C ASP A 61 9.24 -4.78 -16.55
N ASP A 62 8.78 -6.02 -16.66
CA ASP A 62 7.51 -6.34 -17.32
C ASP A 62 6.31 -5.85 -16.49
N ALA A 63 6.37 -5.99 -15.16
CA ALA A 63 5.35 -5.46 -14.26
C ALA A 63 5.18 -3.94 -14.43
N VAL A 64 6.27 -3.17 -14.48
CA VAL A 64 6.23 -1.71 -14.72
C VAL A 64 5.47 -1.37 -16.00
N ALA A 65 5.78 -2.06 -17.10
CA ALA A 65 5.10 -1.82 -18.39
C ALA A 65 3.60 -2.18 -18.34
N ARG A 66 3.23 -3.19 -17.55
CA ARG A 66 1.83 -3.61 -17.36
C ARG A 66 1.05 -2.65 -16.47
N VAL A 67 1.64 -2.23 -15.36
CA VAL A 67 1.01 -1.32 -14.38
C VAL A 67 0.55 -0.02 -15.04
N ILE A 68 1.42 0.62 -15.84
CA ILE A 68 1.10 1.88 -16.53
C ILE A 68 -0.12 1.76 -17.47
N ARG A 69 -0.35 0.56 -18.02
CA ARG A 69 -1.45 0.29 -18.96
C ARG A 69 -2.67 -0.33 -18.29
N SER A 70 -2.57 -0.68 -17.02
CA SER A 70 -3.63 -1.39 -16.30
C SER A 70 -4.75 -0.47 -15.87
N LYS A 71 -5.90 -1.06 -15.60
CA LYS A 71 -7.04 -0.37 -14.96
C LYS A 71 -6.99 -0.39 -13.43
N GLY A 72 -5.93 -0.96 -12.84
CA GLY A 72 -5.86 -1.22 -11.41
C GLY A 72 -6.71 -2.41 -10.97
N GLY A 73 -7.01 -2.48 -9.66
CA GLY A 73 -7.83 -3.55 -9.10
C GLY A 73 -7.05 -4.81 -8.71
N TYR A 74 -5.75 -4.70 -8.51
CA TYR A 74 -4.88 -5.77 -8.06
C TYR A 74 -3.86 -5.26 -7.04
N ILE A 75 -3.29 -6.17 -6.29
CA ILE A 75 -2.18 -5.93 -5.38
C ILE A 75 -0.87 -6.18 -6.14
N TRP A 76 0.03 -5.22 -6.12
CA TRP A 76 1.38 -5.42 -6.64
C TRP A 76 2.36 -5.71 -5.51
N ALA A 77 2.68 -6.98 -5.31
CA ALA A 77 3.64 -7.41 -4.31
C ALA A 77 5.07 -7.26 -4.83
N CYS A 78 5.88 -6.52 -4.10
CA CYS A 78 7.28 -6.24 -4.41
C CYS A 78 8.16 -6.53 -3.20
N LYS A 79 9.45 -6.77 -3.43
CA LYS A 79 10.45 -6.69 -2.36
C LYS A 79 10.63 -5.24 -1.91
N ASN A 80 11.23 -5.03 -0.73
CA ASN A 80 11.36 -3.73 -0.09
C ASN A 80 11.78 -2.60 -1.05
N TYR A 81 12.95 -2.70 -1.68
CA TYR A 81 13.47 -1.67 -2.57
C TYR A 81 12.58 -1.45 -3.80
N ASP A 82 12.16 -2.52 -4.44
CA ASP A 82 11.30 -2.44 -5.63
C ASP A 82 9.96 -1.78 -5.27
N GLY A 83 9.38 -2.16 -4.13
CA GLY A 83 8.12 -1.58 -3.63
C GLY A 83 8.25 -0.10 -3.28
N ASP A 84 9.33 0.29 -2.61
CA ASP A 84 9.62 1.67 -2.24
C ASP A 84 9.69 2.57 -3.48
N VAL A 85 10.48 2.17 -4.48
CA VAL A 85 10.62 2.94 -5.73
C VAL A 85 9.32 2.96 -6.55
N MET A 86 8.64 1.82 -6.65
CA MET A 86 7.46 1.71 -7.50
C MET A 86 6.23 2.39 -6.90
N SER A 87 6.06 2.36 -5.58
CA SER A 87 4.95 3.06 -4.92
C SER A 87 5.07 4.57 -5.09
N ASP A 88 6.26 5.14 -4.92
CA ASP A 88 6.51 6.55 -5.14
C ASP A 88 6.27 6.97 -6.60
N MET A 89 6.72 6.15 -7.54
CA MET A 89 6.51 6.39 -8.96
C MET A 89 5.02 6.43 -9.32
N VAL A 90 4.26 5.45 -8.87
CA VAL A 90 2.81 5.37 -9.13
C VAL A 90 2.08 6.52 -8.44
N ALA A 91 2.37 6.78 -7.16
CA ALA A 91 1.74 7.88 -6.43
C ALA A 91 2.01 9.25 -7.07
N THR A 92 3.24 9.50 -7.52
CA THR A 92 3.61 10.75 -8.20
C THR A 92 2.88 10.91 -9.53
N ALA A 93 2.61 9.82 -10.25
CA ALA A 93 1.89 9.86 -11.52
C ALA A 93 0.40 10.20 -11.36
N PHE A 94 -0.21 9.88 -10.22
CA PHE A 94 -1.65 10.05 -9.99
C PHE A 94 -2.01 11.08 -8.91
N GLY A 95 -1.02 11.63 -8.21
CA GLY A 95 -1.28 12.57 -7.13
C GLY A 95 0.00 13.12 -6.51
N SER A 96 -0.01 13.24 -5.18
CA SER A 96 1.12 13.75 -4.41
C SER A 96 1.59 12.71 -3.39
N LEU A 97 2.90 12.58 -3.23
CA LEU A 97 3.52 11.78 -2.16
C LEU A 97 3.01 12.18 -0.76
N ALA A 98 2.63 13.44 -0.59
CA ALA A 98 2.07 13.95 0.68
C ALA A 98 0.72 13.32 1.05
N MET A 99 0.05 12.66 0.12
CA MET A 99 -1.23 11.97 0.33
C MET A 99 -1.06 10.45 0.52
N MET A 100 0.13 9.93 0.37
CA MET A 100 0.38 8.50 0.57
C MET A 100 0.32 8.14 2.05
N THR A 101 -0.31 7.00 2.30
CA THR A 101 -0.29 6.31 3.59
C THR A 101 0.47 5.01 3.49
N SER A 102 1.01 4.55 4.60
CA SER A 102 1.67 3.26 4.73
C SER A 102 0.93 2.42 5.76
N VAL A 103 0.75 1.16 5.46
CA VAL A 103 0.12 0.20 6.36
C VAL A 103 0.99 -1.05 6.42
N LEU A 104 1.47 -1.37 7.62
CA LEU A 104 2.18 -2.62 7.90
C LEU A 104 1.16 -3.68 8.32
N VAL A 105 1.19 -4.82 7.67
CA VAL A 105 0.26 -5.93 7.94
C VAL A 105 1.03 -7.21 8.22
N SER A 106 0.86 -7.76 9.43
CA SER A 106 1.44 -9.05 9.77
C SER A 106 0.64 -10.21 9.17
N PRO A 107 1.24 -11.41 9.04
CA PRO A 107 0.51 -12.61 8.62
C PRO A 107 -0.67 -12.97 9.54
N ASP A 108 -0.62 -12.53 10.80
CA ASP A 108 -1.63 -12.81 11.83
C ASP A 108 -2.73 -11.74 11.89
N GLY A 109 -2.72 -10.77 10.97
CA GLY A 109 -3.75 -9.75 10.87
C GLY A 109 -3.61 -8.58 11.86
N VAL A 110 -2.38 -8.25 12.28
CA VAL A 110 -2.08 -7.02 13.02
C VAL A 110 -1.76 -5.91 12.03
N TYR A 111 -2.33 -4.73 12.25
CA TYR A 111 -2.20 -3.57 11.36
C TYR A 111 -1.53 -2.41 12.10
N GLU A 112 -0.56 -1.78 11.45
CA GLU A 112 0.05 -0.53 11.88
C GLU A 112 -0.06 0.49 10.75
N TYR A 113 -0.56 1.69 11.07
CA TYR A 113 -0.79 2.76 10.11
C TYR A 113 0.17 3.91 10.36
N GLU A 114 0.80 4.40 9.31
CA GLU A 114 1.74 5.51 9.38
C GLU A 114 1.62 6.43 8.14
N ALA A 115 2.20 7.62 8.23
CA ALA A 115 2.44 8.45 7.07
C ALA A 115 3.59 7.87 6.24
N ALA A 116 3.43 7.78 4.91
CA ALA A 116 4.45 7.19 4.03
C ALA A 116 5.68 8.09 3.79
N HIS A 117 5.77 9.25 4.43
CA HIS A 117 6.88 10.20 4.26
C HIS A 117 7.61 10.46 5.59
N GLY A 118 8.86 10.93 5.50
CA GLY A 118 9.66 11.31 6.65
C GLY A 118 9.21 12.65 7.29
N THR A 119 9.96 13.09 8.28
CA THR A 119 9.66 14.28 9.11
C THR A 119 9.83 15.63 8.40
N VAL A 120 10.30 15.66 7.17
CA VAL A 120 10.51 16.87 6.34
C VAL A 120 11.24 18.00 7.10
N GLN A 121 12.34 17.66 7.75
CA GLN A 121 13.13 18.55 8.64
C GLN A 121 13.49 19.91 8.03
N ARG A 122 13.65 19.98 6.70
CA ARG A 122 13.96 21.23 5.99
C ARG A 122 12.92 22.33 6.27
N HIS A 123 11.64 21.97 6.38
CA HIS A 123 10.57 22.93 6.69
C HIS A 123 10.64 23.40 8.14
N TYR A 124 10.98 22.51 9.08
CA TYR A 124 11.21 22.86 10.46
C TYR A 124 12.35 23.86 10.63
N TYR A 125 13.50 23.62 9.98
CA TYR A 125 14.63 24.55 10.03
C TYR A 125 14.33 25.91 9.39
N LYS A 126 13.53 25.98 8.35
CA LYS A 126 13.03 27.24 7.78
C LYS A 126 12.11 27.96 8.77
N HIS A 127 11.17 27.23 9.39
CA HIS A 127 10.30 27.79 10.42
C HIS A 127 11.09 28.41 11.57
N LEU A 128 12.13 27.75 12.06
CA LEU A 128 13.00 28.30 13.12
C LEU A 128 13.71 29.61 12.72
N LYS A 129 13.88 29.88 11.44
CA LYS A 129 14.41 31.13 10.90
C LYS A 129 13.35 32.19 10.62
N GLY A 130 12.10 31.92 10.89
CA GLY A 130 10.99 32.80 10.60
C GLY A 130 10.59 32.87 9.12
N GLU A 131 11.08 31.93 8.30
CA GLU A 131 10.73 31.83 6.89
C GLU A 131 9.35 31.19 6.73
N LYS A 132 8.61 31.58 5.69
CA LYS A 132 7.36 30.90 5.31
C LYS A 132 7.67 29.49 4.83
N THR A 133 6.90 28.54 5.35
CA THR A 133 6.97 27.13 4.93
C THR A 133 5.59 26.63 4.59
N SER A 134 5.55 25.63 3.69
CA SER A 134 4.32 24.94 3.34
C SER A 134 4.51 23.45 3.60
N THR A 135 3.77 22.93 4.55
CA THR A 135 3.62 21.49 4.82
C THR A 135 2.14 21.19 5.02
N ASN A 136 1.75 19.96 4.74
CA ASN A 136 0.44 19.48 5.10
C ASN A 136 0.52 18.22 5.96
N SER A 137 -0.52 17.97 6.75
CA SER A 137 -0.61 16.80 7.64
C SER A 137 -1.50 15.69 7.08
N MET A 138 -1.78 15.71 5.80
CA MET A 138 -2.75 14.83 5.15
C MET A 138 -2.41 13.35 5.32
N ALA A 139 -1.16 12.95 5.04
CA ALA A 139 -0.77 11.56 5.16
C ALA A 139 -0.92 11.05 6.60
N THR A 140 -0.60 11.88 7.59
CA THR A 140 -0.82 11.54 9.01
C THR A 140 -2.31 11.43 9.34
N LEU A 141 -3.13 12.34 8.81
CA LEU A 141 -4.57 12.31 9.02
C LEU A 141 -5.19 11.06 8.39
N PHE A 142 -4.79 10.70 7.16
CA PHE A 142 -5.25 9.48 6.51
C PHE A 142 -4.75 8.21 7.19
N ALA A 143 -3.57 8.22 7.79
CA ALA A 143 -3.13 7.12 8.64
C ALA A 143 -4.08 6.92 9.84
N TRP A 144 -4.50 8.01 10.50
CA TRP A 144 -5.48 7.94 11.57
C TRP A 144 -6.86 7.48 11.10
N THR A 145 -7.39 8.01 9.99
CA THR A 145 -8.70 7.58 9.47
C THR A 145 -8.68 6.12 9.05
N GLY A 146 -7.59 5.66 8.42
CA GLY A 146 -7.39 4.25 8.09
C GLY A 146 -7.38 3.35 9.33
N ALA A 147 -6.65 3.74 10.39
CA ALA A 147 -6.60 2.99 11.64
C ALA A 147 -7.96 2.95 12.35
N LEU A 148 -8.69 4.07 12.39
CA LEU A 148 -10.03 4.14 12.98
C LEU A 148 -11.03 3.28 12.21
N ARG A 149 -11.00 3.33 10.87
CA ARG A 149 -11.83 2.49 10.00
C ARG A 149 -11.56 1.00 10.27
N LYS A 150 -10.30 0.60 10.26
CA LYS A 150 -9.92 -0.79 10.56
C LYS A 150 -10.33 -1.22 11.95
N ARG A 151 -10.19 -0.37 12.95
CA ARG A 151 -10.68 -0.65 14.31
C ARG A 151 -12.20 -0.83 14.34
N GLY A 152 -12.92 0.02 13.62
CA GLY A 152 -14.36 -0.07 13.46
C GLY A 152 -14.81 -1.38 12.80
N GLU A 153 -14.07 -1.84 11.78
CA GLU A 153 -14.31 -3.14 11.14
C GLU A 153 -14.10 -4.31 12.12
N LEU A 154 -12.98 -4.31 12.84
CA LEU A 154 -12.63 -5.38 13.78
C LEU A 154 -13.58 -5.49 14.97
N ASP A 155 -14.14 -4.38 15.45
CA ASP A 155 -15.01 -4.32 16.60
C ASP A 155 -16.51 -4.23 16.24
N ASN A 156 -16.86 -4.26 14.94
CA ASN A 156 -18.23 -4.04 14.45
C ASN A 156 -18.83 -2.72 14.96
N LEU A 157 -18.07 -1.61 14.83
CA LEU A 157 -18.48 -0.25 15.21
C LEU A 157 -18.74 0.60 13.96
N PRO A 158 -19.93 0.52 13.34
CA PRO A 158 -20.23 1.25 12.10
C PRO A 158 -20.14 2.78 12.25
N GLU A 159 -20.44 3.32 13.44
CA GLU A 159 -20.32 4.76 13.69
C GLU A 159 -18.86 5.24 13.63
N LEU A 160 -17.88 4.38 14.01
CA LEU A 160 -16.46 4.71 13.92
C LEU A 160 -15.99 4.70 12.46
N ILE A 161 -16.50 3.78 11.66
CA ILE A 161 -16.24 3.72 10.22
C ILE A 161 -16.81 4.99 9.54
N ASP A 162 -18.07 5.32 9.80
CA ASP A 162 -18.73 6.51 9.26
C ASP A 162 -18.01 7.80 9.66
N PHE A 163 -17.54 7.89 10.90
CA PHE A 163 -16.73 9.03 11.36
C PHE A 163 -15.43 9.15 10.56
N ALA A 164 -14.68 8.04 10.38
CA ALA A 164 -13.44 8.02 9.62
C ALA A 164 -13.67 8.45 8.16
N ASP A 165 -14.71 7.93 7.52
CA ASP A 165 -15.07 8.25 6.14
C ASP A 165 -15.46 9.72 5.96
N LYS A 166 -16.24 10.27 6.90
CA LYS A 166 -16.63 11.70 6.91
C LYS A 166 -15.42 12.62 7.08
N LEU A 167 -14.50 12.26 7.99
CA LEU A 167 -13.29 13.03 8.23
C LEU A 167 -12.38 13.03 7.00
N GLU A 168 -12.20 11.87 6.36
CA GLU A 168 -11.42 11.73 5.14
C GLU A 168 -12.02 12.56 4.00
N LYS A 169 -13.32 12.44 3.77
CA LYS A 169 -14.05 13.21 2.77
C LYS A 169 -13.94 14.73 3.02
N ALA A 170 -14.13 15.17 4.25
CA ALA A 170 -14.02 16.59 4.61
C ALA A 170 -12.60 17.12 4.32
N THR A 171 -11.59 16.32 4.64
CA THR A 171 -10.19 16.68 4.39
C THR A 171 -9.89 16.82 2.89
N ILE A 172 -10.34 15.86 2.06
CA ILE A 172 -10.18 15.90 0.59
C ILE A 172 -10.89 17.15 0.03
N THR A 173 -12.15 17.38 0.41
CA THR A 173 -12.93 18.53 -0.06
C THR A 173 -12.26 19.87 0.30
N THR A 174 -11.72 19.99 1.52
CA THR A 174 -11.00 21.20 1.95
C THR A 174 -9.81 21.52 1.05
N ILE A 175 -9.09 20.50 0.58
CA ILE A 175 -7.96 20.69 -0.34
C ILE A 175 -8.44 21.05 -1.74
N GLU A 176 -9.47 20.37 -2.23
CA GLU A 176 -10.05 20.65 -3.55
C GLU A 176 -10.60 22.10 -3.61
N ASP A 177 -11.10 22.62 -2.50
CA ASP A 177 -11.54 24.00 -2.34
C ASP A 177 -10.38 25.02 -2.25
N GLY A 178 -9.13 24.54 -2.17
CA GLY A 178 -7.94 25.39 -2.18
C GLY A 178 -7.60 26.04 -0.84
N VAL A 179 -8.00 25.43 0.28
CA VAL A 179 -7.72 25.90 1.65
C VAL A 179 -6.49 25.22 2.22
#